data_74b5d4427de971b7199199a600c8e76a
#
_entry.id   74b5d4427de971b7199199a600c8e76a
#
_cell.length_a   1.000
_cell.length_b   1.000
_cell.length_c   1.000
_cell.angle_alpha   90.00
_cell.angle_beta   90.00
_cell.angle_gamma   90.00
#
_symmetry.space_group_name_H-M   'P 1'
#
loop_
_entity.id
_entity.type
_entity.pdbx_description
1 polymer ?
#
loop_
_entity_poly.entity_id
_entity_poly.type
_entity_poly.pdbx_seq_one_letter_code
_entity_poly.pdbx_strand_id
1 'polypeptide(L)'
;MILSYPTDAIGLMVKSAQEITDDAITLTHVDTTNGTILIHSAQLKGNSAPVRINVEHLQKELDVPIDISYQFIDKNSENLGSGNSVLEIMPVPTEFALHNNYPNPFNPTTTIAYDLPQDGTVRLIIYDVMGREVTRLVNGFTPAGYHNVRWDARNALGEQVSAGVYFYHLQSGAYVKTQKMVLLK
;
A
#
# COMPACT_ATOMS: atom_id res chain seq x y z
N MET A 1 -19.74 -4.30 15.23
CA MET A 1 -19.92 -3.46 14.02
C MET A 1 -20.45 -4.34 12.91
N ILE A 2 -21.44 -3.89 12.17
CA ILE A 2 -21.94 -4.54 10.96
C ILE A 2 -21.54 -3.67 9.79
N LEU A 3 -20.87 -4.25 8.81
CA LEU A 3 -20.54 -3.62 7.54
C LEU A 3 -21.37 -4.27 6.45
N SER A 4 -22.04 -3.47 5.65
CA SER A 4 -22.79 -3.95 4.48
C SER A 4 -22.15 -3.38 3.21
N TYR A 5 -22.06 -4.20 2.18
CA TYR A 5 -21.53 -3.83 0.87
C TYR A 5 -22.42 -4.41 -0.24
N PRO A 6 -22.43 -3.81 -1.45
CA PRO A 6 -23.21 -4.30 -2.57
C PRO A 6 -22.76 -5.71 -2.99
N THR A 7 -23.69 -6.65 -3.07
CA THR A 7 -23.40 -8.04 -3.49
C THR A 7 -23.19 -8.19 -4.99
N ASP A 8 -23.59 -7.19 -5.75
CA ASP A 8 -23.38 -7.08 -7.20
C ASP A 8 -22.00 -6.48 -7.56
N ALA A 9 -21.26 -6.02 -6.56
CA ALA A 9 -19.82 -5.76 -6.71
C ALA A 9 -19.09 -7.10 -6.92
N ILE A 10 -19.28 -7.67 -8.10
CA ILE A 10 -18.80 -8.99 -8.50
C ILE A 10 -17.30 -9.07 -8.28
N GLY A 11 -16.89 -10.00 -7.43
CA GLY A 11 -15.48 -10.31 -7.22
C GLY A 11 -14.84 -9.71 -5.97
N LEU A 12 -15.59 -9.09 -5.08
CA LEU A 12 -15.07 -8.66 -3.80
C LEU A 12 -15.14 -9.79 -2.77
N MET A 13 -14.01 -10.24 -2.27
CA MET A 13 -13.95 -11.20 -1.17
C MET A 13 -13.19 -10.60 0.00
N VAL A 14 -13.85 -10.48 1.14
CA VAL A 14 -13.19 -10.07 2.38
C VAL A 14 -12.43 -11.27 2.94
N LYS A 15 -11.12 -11.21 2.93
CA LYS A 15 -10.25 -12.28 3.47
C LYS A 15 -10.20 -12.26 4.99
N SER A 16 -10.11 -11.07 5.58
CA SER A 16 -10.02 -10.93 7.03
C SER A 16 -10.34 -9.50 7.45
N ALA A 17 -10.82 -9.36 8.68
CA ALA A 17 -10.76 -8.10 9.40
C ALA A 17 -9.87 -8.30 10.62
N GLN A 18 -8.89 -7.41 10.82
CA GLN A 18 -7.94 -7.49 11.90
C GLN A 18 -7.88 -6.16 12.64
N GLU A 19 -7.94 -6.22 13.94
CA GLU A 19 -7.67 -5.09 14.80
C GLU A 19 -6.17 -4.85 14.91
N ILE A 20 -5.74 -3.57 14.94
CA ILE A 20 -4.33 -3.19 14.84
C ILE A 20 -3.66 -3.04 16.22
N THR A 21 -4.24 -3.61 17.26
CA THR A 21 -3.65 -3.56 18.61
C THR A 21 -3.58 -4.92 19.26
N ASP A 22 -2.51 -5.13 20.05
CA ASP A 22 -2.24 -6.41 20.76
C ASP A 22 -3.23 -6.70 21.91
N ASP A 23 -4.11 -5.76 22.27
CA ASP A 23 -4.99 -5.84 23.43
C ASP A 23 -6.49 -6.11 23.10
N ALA A 24 -6.79 -6.44 21.85
CA ALA A 24 -8.17 -6.64 21.43
C ALA A 24 -8.40 -8.01 20.79
N ILE A 25 -9.53 -8.61 21.11
CA ILE A 25 -10.01 -9.85 20.50
C ILE A 25 -11.03 -9.46 19.43
N THR A 26 -10.72 -9.78 18.17
CA THR A 26 -11.64 -9.56 17.06
C THR A 26 -12.11 -10.89 16.48
N LEU A 27 -13.42 -11.08 16.49
CA LEU A 27 -14.08 -12.18 15.79
C LEU A 27 -14.77 -11.61 14.55
N THR A 28 -14.45 -12.17 13.39
CA THR A 28 -15.03 -11.72 12.12
C THR A 28 -15.84 -12.83 11.51
N HIS A 29 -17.08 -12.51 11.17
CA HIS A 29 -17.92 -13.36 10.34
C HIS A 29 -18.23 -12.62 9.03
N VAL A 30 -17.99 -13.27 7.91
CA VAL A 30 -18.25 -12.71 6.59
C VAL A 30 -19.36 -13.52 5.92
N ASP A 31 -20.47 -12.85 5.65
CA ASP A 31 -21.57 -13.41 4.86
C ASP A 31 -21.48 -12.83 3.44
N THR A 32 -20.88 -13.58 2.56
CA THR A 32 -20.69 -13.18 1.15
C THR A 32 -21.99 -13.21 0.35
N THR A 33 -23.01 -13.94 0.81
CA THR A 33 -24.30 -14.04 0.13
C THR A 33 -25.11 -12.76 0.30
N ASN A 34 -25.06 -12.18 1.50
CA ASN A 34 -25.81 -10.97 1.85
C ASN A 34 -24.93 -9.71 1.83
N GLY A 35 -23.67 -9.83 1.46
CA GLY A 35 -22.75 -8.71 1.46
C GLY A 35 -22.54 -8.09 2.83
N THR A 36 -22.46 -8.92 3.88
CA THR A 36 -22.41 -8.43 5.26
C THR A 36 -21.15 -8.95 5.95
N ILE A 37 -20.46 -8.04 6.64
CA ILE A 37 -19.34 -8.37 7.51
C ILE A 37 -19.75 -8.02 8.93
N LEU A 38 -19.77 -9.02 9.79
CA LEU A 38 -20.03 -8.83 11.21
C LEU A 38 -18.70 -8.89 11.96
N ILE A 39 -18.35 -7.79 12.59
CA ILE A 39 -17.13 -7.67 13.38
C ILE A 39 -17.52 -7.54 14.85
N HIS A 40 -17.15 -8.55 15.64
CA HIS A 40 -17.21 -8.49 17.08
C HIS A 40 -15.83 -8.13 17.62
N SER A 41 -15.69 -6.98 18.23
CA SER A 41 -14.47 -6.63 18.94
C SER A 41 -14.75 -6.39 20.40
N ALA A 42 -13.91 -6.96 21.26
CA ALA A 42 -13.91 -6.70 22.69
C ALA A 42 -12.57 -6.12 23.08
N GLN A 43 -12.55 -4.86 23.51
CA GLN A 43 -11.35 -4.23 24.07
C GLN A 43 -11.24 -4.53 25.57
N LEU A 44 -10.04 -4.91 25.99
CA LEU A 44 -9.75 -5.12 27.41
C LEU A 44 -9.40 -3.81 28.13
N LYS A 45 -8.92 -2.79 27.44
CA LYS A 45 -8.64 -1.42 27.96
C LYS A 45 -8.52 -0.39 26.83
N GLY A 46 -9.10 0.82 27.01
CA GLY A 46 -8.77 2.01 26.23
C GLY A 46 -9.72 2.40 25.10
N ASN A 47 -9.33 3.35 24.28
CA ASN A 47 -10.10 3.91 23.17
C ASN A 47 -10.19 2.91 22.01
N SER A 48 -11.29 3.03 21.22
CA SER A 48 -11.51 2.20 20.03
C SER A 48 -10.32 2.17 19.10
N ALA A 49 -9.79 0.98 18.81
CA ALA A 49 -8.74 0.80 17.82
C ALA A 49 -9.32 0.77 16.39
N PRO A 50 -8.57 1.24 15.40
CA PRO A 50 -8.97 1.12 14.00
C PRO A 50 -9.04 -0.35 13.59
N VAL A 51 -10.09 -0.72 12.88
CA VAL A 51 -10.24 -2.05 12.29
C VAL A 51 -9.77 -2.00 10.84
N ARG A 52 -8.79 -2.86 10.51
CA ARG A 52 -8.37 -3.04 9.13
C ARG A 52 -9.16 -4.16 8.49
N ILE A 53 -9.79 -3.89 7.36
CA ILE A 53 -10.49 -4.88 6.56
C ILE A 53 -9.66 -5.14 5.32
N ASN A 54 -9.20 -6.40 5.16
CA ASN A 54 -8.49 -6.82 3.96
C ASN A 54 -9.50 -7.37 2.97
N VAL A 55 -9.57 -6.75 1.82
CA VAL A 55 -10.49 -7.11 0.73
C VAL A 55 -9.67 -7.63 -0.43
N GLU A 56 -10.00 -8.81 -0.94
CA GLU A 56 -9.41 -9.34 -2.17
C GLU A 56 -10.37 -9.12 -3.32
N HIS A 57 -9.85 -8.58 -4.41
CA HIS A 57 -10.60 -8.38 -5.63
C HIS A 57 -10.37 -9.57 -6.58
N LEU A 58 -11.44 -10.25 -6.96
CA LEU A 58 -11.38 -11.42 -7.83
C LEU A 58 -11.39 -11.09 -9.33
N GLN A 59 -11.71 -9.84 -9.70
CA GLN A 59 -11.70 -9.37 -11.09
C GLN A 59 -10.82 -8.13 -11.27
N LYS A 60 -10.12 -8.08 -12.38
CA LYS A 60 -9.02 -7.15 -12.69
C LYS A 60 -9.43 -5.71 -13.02
N GLU A 61 -10.71 -5.40 -13.11
CA GLU A 61 -11.22 -4.11 -13.64
C GLU A 61 -12.39 -3.58 -12.81
N LEU A 62 -12.13 -3.05 -11.61
CA LEU A 62 -13.10 -2.20 -10.94
C LEU A 62 -12.42 -0.91 -10.49
N ASP A 63 -12.55 0.12 -11.33
CA ASP A 63 -12.28 1.53 -11.02
C ASP A 63 -13.53 2.20 -10.41
N VAL A 64 -14.36 1.42 -9.71
CA VAL A 64 -15.63 1.92 -9.17
C VAL A 64 -15.51 1.98 -7.65
N PRO A 65 -15.77 3.15 -7.04
CA PRO A 65 -15.82 3.24 -5.58
C PRO A 65 -16.97 2.36 -5.04
N ILE A 66 -16.71 1.69 -3.92
CA ILE A 66 -17.70 0.86 -3.26
C ILE A 66 -18.31 1.64 -2.10
N ASP A 67 -19.61 1.83 -2.14
CA ASP A 67 -20.35 2.40 -1.02
C ASP A 67 -20.45 1.37 0.12
N ILE A 68 -19.96 1.74 1.30
CA ILE A 68 -20.03 0.93 2.51
C ILE A 68 -20.96 1.64 3.50
N SER A 69 -21.99 0.94 3.96
CA SER A 69 -22.75 1.36 5.12
C SER A 69 -22.31 0.60 6.36
N TYR A 70 -22.26 1.27 7.51
CA TYR A 70 -21.88 0.64 8.76
C TYR A 70 -22.83 1.02 9.90
N GLN A 71 -23.00 0.11 10.83
CA GLN A 71 -23.76 0.30 12.06
C GLN A 71 -22.97 -0.20 13.26
N PHE A 72 -22.95 0.58 14.31
CA PHE A 72 -22.47 0.14 15.62
C PHE A 72 -23.67 -0.36 16.43
N ILE A 73 -23.60 -1.59 16.92
CA ILE A 73 -24.62 -2.18 17.76
C ILE A 73 -24.03 -2.61 19.10
N ASP A 74 -24.80 -2.46 20.17
CA ASP A 74 -24.43 -2.99 21.48
C ASP A 74 -24.74 -4.49 21.60
N LYS A 75 -24.49 -5.05 22.79
CA LYS A 75 -24.80 -6.46 23.11
C LYS A 75 -26.32 -6.82 23.06
N ASN A 76 -27.18 -5.81 23.08
CA ASN A 76 -28.64 -5.99 23.02
C ASN A 76 -29.18 -5.72 21.61
N SER A 77 -28.30 -5.54 20.61
CA SER A 77 -28.66 -5.17 19.25
C SER A 77 -29.24 -3.76 19.10
N GLU A 78 -29.01 -2.87 20.07
CA GLU A 78 -29.37 -1.46 19.94
C GLU A 78 -28.34 -0.74 19.06
N ASN A 79 -28.87 0.09 18.15
CA ASN A 79 -28.02 0.89 17.25
C ASN A 79 -27.39 2.06 18.03
N LEU A 80 -26.08 2.04 18.21
CA LEU A 80 -25.29 3.10 18.84
C LEU A 80 -24.88 4.19 17.86
N GLY A 81 -24.99 3.95 16.56
CA GLY A 81 -24.62 4.87 15.50
C GLY A 81 -24.48 4.16 14.17
N SER A 82 -24.65 4.91 13.10
CA SER A 82 -24.48 4.41 11.73
C SER A 82 -23.88 5.50 10.84
N GLY A 83 -23.32 5.09 9.72
CA GLY A 83 -22.80 6.00 8.73
C GLY A 83 -22.54 5.30 7.40
N ASN A 84 -22.17 6.11 6.41
CA ASN A 84 -21.73 5.64 5.10
C ASN A 84 -20.31 6.10 4.87
N SER A 85 -19.56 5.29 4.13
CA SER A 85 -18.22 5.60 3.67
C SER A 85 -18.05 5.08 2.26
N VAL A 86 -17.16 5.69 1.52
CA VAL A 86 -16.77 5.23 0.19
C VAL A 86 -15.41 4.54 0.33
N LEU A 87 -15.34 3.29 -0.09
CA LEU A 87 -14.07 2.59 -0.21
C LEU A 87 -13.53 2.84 -1.61
N GLU A 88 -12.47 3.63 -1.69
CA GLU A 88 -11.69 3.74 -2.94
C GLU A 88 -10.78 2.52 -3.05
N ILE A 89 -11.05 1.67 -4.03
CA ILE A 89 -10.17 0.54 -4.34
C ILE A 89 -9.07 1.07 -5.23
N MET A 90 -7.88 1.23 -4.68
CA MET A 90 -6.72 1.46 -5.52
C MET A 90 -6.31 0.14 -6.18
N PRO A 91 -6.21 0.09 -7.51
CA PRO A 91 -5.75 -1.11 -8.18
C PRO A 91 -4.35 -1.48 -7.67
N VAL A 92 -4.18 -2.73 -7.28
CA VAL A 92 -2.88 -3.24 -6.84
C VAL A 92 -2.18 -3.87 -8.05
N PRO A 93 -0.89 -3.59 -8.27
CA PRO A 93 -0.14 -4.22 -9.35
C PRO A 93 -0.19 -5.74 -9.23
N THR A 94 -0.22 -6.45 -10.35
CA THR A 94 -0.20 -7.92 -10.36
C THR A 94 1.21 -8.49 -10.35
N GLU A 95 2.21 -7.67 -10.68
CA GLU A 95 3.61 -8.07 -10.79
C GLU A 95 4.52 -6.99 -10.21
N PHE A 96 5.68 -7.41 -9.73
CA PHE A 96 6.74 -6.46 -9.38
C PHE A 96 7.28 -5.79 -10.63
N ALA A 97 7.39 -4.47 -10.61
CA ALA A 97 8.04 -3.73 -11.68
C ALA A 97 8.95 -2.63 -11.12
N LEU A 98 10.03 -2.36 -11.83
CA LEU A 98 10.85 -1.16 -11.68
C LEU A 98 10.87 -0.46 -13.02
N HIS A 99 10.30 0.73 -13.07
CA HIS A 99 10.14 1.50 -14.30
C HIS A 99 11.35 2.39 -14.59
N ASN A 100 11.45 2.85 -15.83
CA ASN A 100 12.44 3.86 -16.18
C ASN A 100 12.15 5.14 -15.43
N ASN A 101 13.18 5.77 -14.88
CA ASN A 101 13.03 7.07 -14.24
C ASN A 101 12.66 8.15 -15.25
N TYR A 102 11.88 9.11 -14.81
CA TYR A 102 11.46 10.23 -15.65
C TYR A 102 11.58 11.57 -14.91
N PRO A 103 12.20 12.57 -15.57
CA PRO A 103 12.89 12.51 -16.85
C PRO A 103 14.20 11.68 -16.81
N ASN A 104 14.66 11.19 -17.98
CA ASN A 104 15.97 10.58 -18.15
C ASN A 104 16.48 10.86 -19.58
N PRO A 105 17.52 11.66 -19.80
CA PRO A 105 18.38 12.31 -18.78
C PRO A 105 17.64 13.36 -17.93
N PHE A 106 18.14 13.65 -16.72
CA PHE A 106 17.50 14.57 -15.78
C PHE A 106 18.44 15.66 -15.24
N ASN A 107 17.88 16.76 -14.72
CA ASN A 107 18.61 17.89 -14.12
C ASN A 107 17.73 18.67 -13.13
N PRO A 108 18.05 18.75 -11.86
CA PRO A 108 18.78 17.74 -11.07
C PRO A 108 17.84 16.66 -10.54
N THR A 109 16.56 16.68 -10.91
CA THR A 109 15.51 15.88 -10.31
C THR A 109 14.93 14.87 -11.27
N THR A 110 14.68 13.67 -10.75
CA THR A 110 13.96 12.60 -11.46
C THR A 110 13.03 11.86 -10.53
N THR A 111 12.04 11.18 -11.08
CA THR A 111 11.13 10.29 -10.37
C THR A 111 11.38 8.86 -10.80
N ILE A 112 11.48 7.97 -9.84
CA ILE A 112 11.60 6.51 -10.02
C ILE A 112 10.26 5.92 -9.59
N ALA A 113 9.61 5.23 -10.52
CA ALA A 113 8.36 4.52 -10.27
C ALA A 113 8.64 3.02 -10.11
N TYR A 114 7.92 2.37 -9.18
CA TYR A 114 7.96 0.93 -8.99
C TYR A 114 6.63 0.40 -8.48
N ASP A 115 6.35 -0.86 -8.78
CA ASP A 115 5.09 -1.52 -8.49
C ASP A 115 5.32 -2.70 -7.55
N LEU A 116 4.48 -2.80 -6.53
CA LEU A 116 4.50 -3.87 -5.53
C LEU A 116 3.16 -4.61 -5.53
N PRO A 117 3.11 -5.90 -5.94
CA PRO A 117 1.88 -6.69 -5.92
C PRO A 117 1.48 -7.12 -4.51
N GLN A 118 2.37 -7.02 -3.54
CA GLN A 118 2.15 -7.39 -2.15
C GLN A 118 2.97 -6.51 -1.21
N ASP A 119 2.52 -6.42 0.02
CA ASP A 119 3.24 -5.73 1.09
C ASP A 119 4.62 -6.37 1.32
N GLY A 120 5.63 -5.56 1.63
CA GLY A 120 6.95 -6.11 1.88
C GLY A 120 8.00 -5.08 2.28
N THR A 121 9.17 -5.57 2.65
CA THR A 121 10.33 -4.73 2.88
C THR A 121 10.98 -4.39 1.55
N VAL A 122 11.08 -3.09 1.27
CA VAL A 122 11.67 -2.54 0.05
C VAL A 122 12.97 -1.84 0.35
N ARG A 123 13.95 -2.06 -0.53
CA ARG A 123 15.18 -1.29 -0.60
C ARG A 123 15.33 -0.71 -1.99
N LEU A 124 15.38 0.62 -2.09
CA LEU A 124 15.68 1.34 -3.33
C LEU A 124 16.93 2.18 -3.09
N ILE A 125 18.03 1.79 -3.75
CA ILE A 125 19.35 2.34 -3.51
C ILE A 125 19.93 2.88 -4.81
N ILE A 126 20.57 4.04 -4.73
CA ILE A 126 21.31 4.65 -5.83
C ILE A 126 22.79 4.29 -5.70
N TYR A 127 23.38 3.88 -6.81
CA TYR A 127 24.82 3.58 -6.94
C TYR A 127 25.47 4.42 -8.03
N ASP A 128 26.75 4.71 -7.87
CA ASP A 128 27.58 5.28 -8.91
C ASP A 128 28.12 4.17 -9.87
N VAL A 129 28.88 4.59 -10.89
CA VAL A 129 29.47 3.67 -11.89
C VAL A 129 30.51 2.72 -11.31
N MET A 130 31.04 3.00 -10.13
CA MET A 130 31.99 2.13 -9.41
C MET A 130 31.28 1.16 -8.47
N GLY A 131 29.95 1.16 -8.44
CA GLY A 131 29.15 0.34 -7.54
C GLY A 131 29.11 0.82 -6.09
N ARG A 132 29.54 2.06 -5.81
CA ARG A 132 29.46 2.63 -4.47
C ARG A 132 28.06 3.17 -4.23
N GLU A 133 27.53 2.90 -3.05
CA GLU A 133 26.25 3.45 -2.63
C GLU A 133 26.33 4.98 -2.51
N VAL A 134 25.42 5.67 -3.17
CA VAL A 134 25.26 7.13 -3.15
C VAL A 134 24.24 7.53 -2.09
N THR A 135 23.06 6.92 -2.13
CA THR A 135 21.99 7.17 -1.18
C THR A 135 20.93 6.06 -1.22
N ARG A 136 20.18 5.91 -0.13
CA ARG A 136 19.00 5.04 -0.05
C ARG A 136 17.75 5.88 -0.09
N LEU A 137 16.93 5.66 -1.10
CA LEU A 137 15.67 6.39 -1.26
C LEU A 137 14.53 5.74 -0.48
N VAL A 138 14.53 4.40 -0.41
CA VAL A 138 13.57 3.60 0.37
C VAL A 138 14.33 2.52 1.11
N ASN A 139 14.00 2.32 2.38
CA ASN A 139 14.55 1.23 3.19
C ASN A 139 13.58 0.89 4.34
N GLY A 140 12.59 0.08 4.06
CA GLY A 140 11.59 -0.28 5.08
C GLY A 140 10.37 -0.99 4.51
N PHE A 141 9.41 -1.21 5.39
CA PHE A 141 8.11 -1.77 5.02
C PHE A 141 7.36 -0.81 4.10
N THR A 142 6.85 -1.35 3.00
CA THR A 142 6.08 -0.62 2.00
C THR A 142 4.85 -1.45 1.65
N PRO A 143 3.63 -0.88 1.68
CA PRO A 143 2.43 -1.60 1.31
C PRO A 143 2.41 -1.89 -0.20
N ALA A 144 1.58 -2.86 -0.62
CA ALA A 144 1.28 -3.11 -2.02
C ALA A 144 0.74 -1.85 -2.70
N GLY A 145 1.04 -1.69 -3.99
CA GLY A 145 0.58 -0.53 -4.77
C GLY A 145 1.62 0.01 -5.74
N TYR A 146 1.24 1.13 -6.38
CA TYR A 146 2.10 1.90 -7.28
C TYR A 146 2.83 2.98 -6.49
N HIS A 147 4.14 3.00 -6.58
CA HIS A 147 4.99 3.91 -5.80
C HIS A 147 5.82 4.81 -6.69
N ASN A 148 5.98 6.06 -6.26
CA ASN A 148 6.81 7.06 -6.91
C ASN A 148 7.76 7.67 -5.87
N VAL A 149 9.06 7.64 -6.17
CA VAL A 149 10.09 8.22 -5.32
C VAL A 149 10.92 9.22 -6.11
N ARG A 150 11.04 10.40 -5.57
CA ARG A 150 11.83 11.48 -6.17
C ARG A 150 13.27 11.43 -5.69
N TRP A 151 14.23 11.61 -6.60
CA TRP A 151 15.63 11.85 -6.29
C TRP A 151 16.07 13.20 -6.87
N ASP A 152 16.75 13.99 -6.07
CA ASP A 152 17.21 15.35 -6.39
C ASP A 152 18.74 15.45 -6.59
N ALA A 153 19.37 14.34 -6.99
CA ALA A 153 20.80 14.22 -7.21
C ALA A 153 21.66 14.54 -5.96
N ARG A 154 21.20 14.13 -4.78
CA ARG A 154 21.95 14.26 -3.53
C ARG A 154 22.38 12.91 -2.99
N ASN A 155 23.56 12.91 -2.34
CA ASN A 155 24.06 11.75 -1.60
C ASN A 155 23.42 11.67 -0.20
N ALA A 156 23.80 10.65 0.56
CA ALA A 156 23.29 10.43 1.92
C ALA A 156 23.65 11.57 2.90
N LEU A 157 24.63 12.41 2.58
CA LEU A 157 25.03 13.59 3.38
C LEU A 157 24.28 14.86 2.94
N GLY A 158 23.39 14.77 1.94
CA GLY A 158 22.65 15.91 1.38
C GLY A 158 23.46 16.75 0.38
N GLU A 159 24.65 16.32 -0.02
CA GLU A 159 25.51 17.01 -0.96
C GLU A 159 25.13 16.65 -2.41
N GLN A 160 25.19 17.62 -3.33
CA GLN A 160 24.96 17.34 -4.74
C GLN A 160 26.05 16.45 -5.32
N VAL A 161 25.63 15.46 -6.08
CA VAL A 161 26.54 14.56 -6.79
C VAL A 161 26.89 15.11 -8.18
N SER A 162 27.99 14.64 -8.75
CA SER A 162 28.47 15.08 -10.08
C SER A 162 27.55 14.56 -11.20
N ALA A 163 27.49 15.31 -12.31
CA ALA A 163 26.90 14.80 -13.54
C ALA A 163 27.52 13.47 -13.95
N GLY A 164 26.73 12.57 -14.48
CA GLY A 164 27.21 11.24 -14.87
C GLY A 164 26.12 10.18 -14.90
N VAL A 165 26.57 8.95 -15.01
CA VAL A 165 25.69 7.76 -15.00
C VAL A 165 25.56 7.23 -13.59
N TYR A 166 24.34 6.92 -13.21
CA TYR A 166 23.96 6.30 -11.95
C TYR A 166 23.10 5.09 -12.21
N PHE A 167 23.05 4.19 -11.22
CA PHE A 167 22.18 3.02 -11.24
C PHE A 167 21.25 3.08 -10.03
N TYR A 168 20.02 2.72 -10.20
CA TYR A 168 19.10 2.50 -9.11
C TYR A 168 18.69 1.03 -9.05
N HIS A 169 18.73 0.50 -7.85
CA HIS A 169 18.55 -0.91 -7.54
C HIS A 169 17.37 -1.08 -6.59
N LEU A 170 16.36 -1.81 -7.03
CA LEU A 170 15.19 -2.16 -6.23
C LEU A 170 15.32 -3.62 -5.80
N GLN A 171 15.12 -3.85 -4.51
CA GLN A 171 14.99 -5.17 -3.92
C GLN A 171 13.72 -5.24 -3.05
N SER A 172 12.88 -6.26 -3.29
CA SER A 172 11.73 -6.59 -2.45
C SER A 172 11.56 -8.13 -2.41
N GLY A 173 11.83 -8.73 -1.26
CA GLY A 173 11.89 -10.20 -1.15
C GLY A 173 12.90 -10.80 -2.14
N ALA A 174 12.41 -11.69 -3.00
CA ALA A 174 13.21 -12.32 -4.06
C ALA A 174 13.32 -11.47 -5.34
N TYR A 175 12.49 -10.43 -5.47
CA TYR A 175 12.53 -9.55 -6.63
C TYR A 175 13.71 -8.59 -6.54
N VAL A 176 14.54 -8.57 -7.58
CA VAL A 176 15.70 -7.68 -7.70
C VAL A 176 15.78 -7.15 -9.12
N LYS A 177 15.86 -5.83 -9.27
CA LYS A 177 16.03 -5.19 -10.58
C LYS A 177 16.88 -3.94 -10.47
N THR A 178 17.72 -3.70 -11.49
CA THR A 178 18.58 -2.53 -11.62
C THR A 178 18.28 -1.82 -12.92
N GLN A 179 18.23 -0.50 -12.87
CA GLN A 179 18.05 0.37 -14.02
C GLN A 179 19.13 1.46 -14.03
N LYS A 180 19.36 2.04 -15.22
CA LYS A 180 20.36 3.09 -15.44
C LYS A 180 19.69 4.45 -15.62
N MET A 181 20.29 5.49 -15.09
CA MET A 181 19.87 6.88 -15.31
C MET A 181 21.07 7.80 -15.57
N VAL A 182 20.82 8.96 -16.20
CA VAL A 182 21.84 9.93 -16.59
C VAL A 182 21.50 11.29 -16.00
N LEU A 183 22.38 11.79 -15.12
CA LEU A 183 22.31 13.13 -14.56
C LEU A 183 23.09 14.10 -15.44
N LEU A 184 22.42 15.14 -15.90
CA LEU A 184 23.02 16.29 -16.57
C LEU A 184 23.43 17.35 -15.54
N LYS A 185 24.24 18.28 -15.99
CA LYS A 185 24.67 19.40 -15.15
C LYS A 185 23.86 20.65 -15.47
#